data_4d171aaac3d788a726e076d50fbd0c71
#
_entry.id   4d171aaac3d788a726e076d50fbd0c71
#
_cell.length_a   1.000
_cell.length_b   1.000
_cell.length_c   1.000
_cell.angle_alpha   90.00
_cell.angle_beta   90.00
_cell.angle_gamma   90.00
#
_symmetry.space_group_name_H-M   'P 1'
#
loop_
_entity.id
_entity.type
_entity.pdbx_description
1 polymer ?
#
loop_
_entity_poly.entity_id
_entity_poly.type
_entity_poly.pdbx_seq_one_letter_code
_entity_poly.pdbx_strand_id
1 'polypeptide(L)'
;MIWNVSYSDSFWQDIKEIASYISEILQEPQISEKQVERIFDAADSLEHMPERHRVYDGTVTREPEVRFFPVDNYIIFYQAIKTLRTVKILRVIYSGRDIGSLTI
;
A
#
# COMPACT_ATOMS: atom_id res chain seq x y z
N MET A 1 -21.44 2.17 -4.23
CA MET A 1 -21.21 0.74 -4.02
C MET A 1 -19.80 0.53 -3.44
N ILE A 2 -19.70 -0.28 -2.40
CA ILE A 2 -18.45 -0.48 -1.67
C ILE A 2 -17.68 -1.67 -2.22
N TRP A 3 -16.39 -1.49 -2.43
CA TRP A 3 -15.49 -2.56 -2.84
C TRP A 3 -14.91 -3.24 -1.60
N ASN A 4 -14.61 -4.52 -1.69
CA ASN A 4 -13.87 -5.21 -0.64
C ASN A 4 -12.39 -4.80 -0.73
N VAL A 5 -11.74 -4.62 0.42
CA VAL A 5 -10.30 -4.34 0.48
C VAL A 5 -9.62 -5.54 1.10
N SER A 6 -8.67 -6.13 0.40
CA SER A 6 -7.87 -7.25 0.89
C SER A 6 -6.39 -6.89 0.88
N TYR A 7 -5.61 -7.56 1.73
CA TYR A 7 -4.20 -7.26 1.94
C TYR A 7 -3.36 -8.48 1.62
N SER A 8 -2.32 -8.29 0.79
CA SER A 8 -1.39 -9.38 0.45
C SER A 8 -0.48 -9.72 1.63
N ASP A 9 0.12 -10.90 1.59
CA ASP A 9 1.13 -11.29 2.59
C ASP A 9 2.34 -10.35 2.55
N SER A 10 2.73 -9.91 1.36
CA SER A 10 3.83 -8.95 1.20
C SER A 10 3.53 -7.62 1.88
N PHE A 11 2.29 -7.15 1.79
CA PHE A 11 1.87 -5.93 2.49
C PHE A 11 2.00 -6.09 4.01
N TRP A 12 1.54 -7.22 4.55
CA TRP A 12 1.66 -7.49 5.99
C TRP A 12 3.12 -7.51 6.42
N GLN A 13 4.00 -8.11 5.61
CA GLN A 13 5.43 -8.12 5.90
C GLN A 13 6.00 -6.70 5.88
N ASP A 14 5.61 -5.88 4.89
CA ASP A 14 6.02 -4.48 4.81
C ASP A 14 5.60 -3.71 6.06
N ILE A 15 4.37 -3.91 6.54
CA ILE A 15 3.85 -3.23 7.73
C ILE A 15 4.70 -3.60 8.97
N LYS A 16 5.03 -4.88 9.11
CA LYS A 16 5.87 -5.32 10.24
C LYS A 16 7.24 -4.65 10.21
N GLU A 17 7.85 -4.56 9.04
CA GLU A 17 9.17 -3.94 8.87
C GLU A 17 9.11 -2.43 9.18
N ILE A 18 8.07 -1.74 8.71
CA ILE A 18 7.88 -0.31 8.98
C ILE A 18 7.69 -0.08 10.48
N ALA A 19 6.80 -0.85 11.10
CA ALA A 19 6.51 -0.72 12.52
C ALA A 19 7.75 -0.97 13.38
N SER A 20 8.51 -2.02 13.08
CA SER A 20 9.73 -2.36 13.82
C SER A 20 10.80 -1.29 13.65
N TYR A 21 10.97 -0.78 12.44
CA TYR A 21 11.97 0.26 12.18
C TYR A 21 11.67 1.51 13.01
N ILE A 22 10.43 1.99 12.99
CA ILE A 22 10.06 3.21 13.71
C ILE A 22 10.10 2.99 15.23
N SER A 23 9.58 1.86 15.72
CA SER A 23 9.50 1.63 17.17
C SER A 23 10.83 1.28 17.80
N GLU A 24 11.66 0.49 17.09
CA GLU A 24 12.90 -0.05 17.65
C GLU A 24 14.14 0.73 17.23
N ILE A 25 14.29 1.04 15.95
CA ILE A 25 15.47 1.74 15.45
C ILE A 25 15.37 3.23 15.76
N LEU A 26 14.22 3.85 15.49
CA LEU A 26 14.01 5.27 15.80
C LEU A 26 13.54 5.50 17.23
N GLN A 27 13.21 4.41 17.96
CA GLN A 27 12.77 4.45 19.36
C GLN A 27 11.52 5.33 19.57
N GLU A 28 10.57 5.23 18.63
CA GLU A 28 9.35 6.03 18.63
C GLU A 28 8.10 5.15 18.51
N PRO A 29 7.77 4.36 19.57
CA PRO A 29 6.66 3.39 19.47
C PRO A 29 5.29 4.04 19.23
N GLN A 30 5.04 5.22 19.76
CA GLN A 30 3.76 5.90 19.53
C GLN A 30 3.64 6.42 18.11
N ILE A 31 4.75 6.89 17.52
CA ILE A 31 4.78 7.33 16.14
C ILE A 31 4.60 6.14 15.21
N SER A 32 5.19 4.99 15.56
CA SER A 32 5.00 3.74 14.82
C SER A 32 3.53 3.37 14.73
N GLU A 33 2.82 3.38 15.85
CA GLU A 33 1.39 3.07 15.90
C GLU A 33 0.58 4.00 15.01
N LYS A 34 0.81 5.31 15.12
CA LYS A 34 0.09 6.30 14.31
C LYS A 34 0.39 6.16 12.82
N GLN A 35 1.63 5.87 12.47
CA GLN A 35 2.02 5.70 11.07
C GLN A 35 1.32 4.49 10.46
N VAL A 36 1.29 3.37 11.16
CA VAL A 36 0.61 2.15 10.69
C VAL A 36 -0.89 2.41 10.55
N GLU A 37 -1.50 3.08 11.52
CA GLU A 37 -2.92 3.43 11.48
C GLU A 37 -3.26 4.30 10.25
N ARG A 38 -2.42 5.29 9.95
CA ARG A 38 -2.63 6.15 8.79
C ARG A 38 -2.53 5.38 7.48
N ILE A 39 -1.62 4.41 7.39
CA ILE A 39 -1.47 3.55 6.22
C ILE A 39 -2.74 2.72 6.02
N PHE A 40 -3.25 2.08 7.08
CA PHE A 40 -4.48 1.28 7.00
C PHE A 40 -5.70 2.14 6.67
N ASP A 41 -5.82 3.33 7.26
CA ASP A 41 -6.94 4.24 6.96
C ASP A 41 -6.93 4.62 5.48
N ALA A 42 -5.77 4.92 4.93
CA ALA A 42 -5.63 5.28 3.52
C ALA A 42 -5.96 4.08 2.61
N ALA A 43 -5.47 2.90 2.94
CA ALA A 43 -5.76 1.69 2.17
C ALA A 43 -7.25 1.34 2.22
N ASP A 44 -7.86 1.41 3.39
CA ASP A 44 -9.29 1.11 3.56
C ASP A 44 -10.18 2.10 2.81
N SER A 45 -9.72 3.34 2.63
CA SER A 45 -10.47 4.35 1.87
C SER A 45 -10.70 3.94 0.41
N LEU A 46 -9.94 2.97 -0.09
CA LEU A 46 -10.08 2.45 -1.45
C LEU A 46 -11.34 1.60 -1.65
N GLU A 47 -12.13 1.38 -0.60
CA GLU A 47 -13.46 0.79 -0.75
C GLU A 47 -14.38 1.67 -1.60
N HIS A 48 -14.02 2.95 -1.76
CA HIS A 48 -14.73 3.90 -2.60
C HIS A 48 -13.82 4.37 -3.74
N MET A 49 -14.32 4.32 -4.97
CA MET A 49 -13.64 4.83 -6.16
C MET A 49 -12.17 4.39 -6.25
N PRO A 50 -11.89 3.08 -6.21
CA PRO A 50 -10.49 2.62 -6.16
C PRO A 50 -9.68 2.91 -7.44
N GLU A 51 -10.32 3.30 -8.53
CA GLU A 51 -9.62 3.62 -9.77
C GLU A 51 -9.20 5.10 -9.87
N ARG A 52 -9.31 5.86 -8.77
CA ARG A 52 -8.99 7.30 -8.78
C ARG A 52 -7.50 7.63 -8.77
N HIS A 53 -6.64 6.68 -8.45
CA HIS A 53 -5.20 6.91 -8.38
C HIS A 53 -4.48 6.48 -9.67
N ARG A 54 -3.24 6.94 -9.84
CA ARG A 54 -2.45 6.75 -11.04
C ARG A 54 -2.02 5.30 -11.23
N VAL A 55 -1.91 4.90 -12.51
CA VAL A 55 -1.33 3.60 -12.88
C VAL A 55 0.19 3.68 -12.77
N TYR A 56 0.81 2.64 -12.22
CA TYR A 56 2.25 2.55 -12.08
C TYR A 56 2.87 2.05 -13.39
N ASP A 57 3.72 2.88 -14.00
CA ASP A 57 4.29 2.62 -15.31
C ASP A 57 5.16 1.36 -15.37
N GLY A 58 5.80 1.00 -14.25
CA GLY A 58 6.65 -0.19 -14.17
C GLY A 58 5.90 -1.52 -14.31
N THR A 59 4.57 -1.47 -14.35
CA THR A 59 3.73 -2.67 -14.40
C THR A 59 2.73 -2.65 -15.55
N VAL A 60 3.08 -1.98 -16.65
CA VAL A 60 2.16 -1.79 -17.79
C VAL A 60 1.65 -3.09 -18.40
N THR A 61 2.38 -4.18 -18.23
CA THR A 61 1.98 -5.49 -18.77
C THR A 61 1.10 -6.30 -17.84
N ARG A 62 0.84 -5.82 -16.61
CA ARG A 62 0.00 -6.54 -15.64
C ARG A 62 -1.47 -6.23 -15.84
N GLU A 63 -2.30 -7.26 -15.68
CA GLU A 63 -3.75 -7.16 -15.72
C GLU A 63 -4.34 -7.77 -14.46
N PRO A 64 -5.11 -7.03 -13.66
CA PRO A 64 -5.38 -5.58 -13.80
C PRO A 64 -4.16 -4.72 -13.52
N GLU A 65 -4.22 -3.46 -13.98
CA GLU A 65 -3.14 -2.49 -13.79
C GLU A 65 -2.86 -2.25 -12.32
N VAL A 66 -1.58 -2.08 -11.99
CA VAL A 66 -1.17 -1.68 -10.64
C VAL A 66 -1.27 -0.17 -10.53
N ARG A 67 -1.92 0.31 -9.48
CA ARG A 67 -2.05 1.74 -9.17
C ARG A 67 -1.28 2.06 -7.90
N PHE A 68 -0.98 3.34 -7.69
CA PHE A 68 -0.20 3.76 -6.52
C PHE A 68 -0.60 5.14 -6.05
N PHE A 69 -0.35 5.40 -4.77
CA PHE A 69 -0.52 6.73 -4.21
C PHE A 69 0.32 6.88 -2.94
N PRO A 70 0.70 8.11 -2.58
CA PRO A 70 1.51 8.32 -1.39
C PRO A 70 0.67 8.40 -0.12
N VAL A 71 1.25 7.94 0.98
CA VAL A 71 0.75 8.14 2.34
C VAL A 71 1.96 8.55 3.18
N ASP A 72 2.05 9.83 3.52
CA ASP A 72 3.23 10.39 4.18
C ASP A 72 4.49 10.09 3.37
N ASN A 73 5.48 9.40 3.96
CA ASN A 73 6.73 9.06 3.27
C ASN A 73 6.70 7.67 2.64
N TYR A 74 5.52 7.08 2.50
CA TYR A 74 5.33 5.73 1.97
C TYR A 74 4.46 5.77 0.73
N ILE A 75 4.54 4.71 -0.08
CA ILE A 75 3.72 4.56 -1.28
C ILE A 75 2.99 3.22 -1.17
N ILE A 76 1.67 3.27 -1.38
CA ILE A 76 0.83 2.08 -1.44
C ILE A 76 0.65 1.68 -2.90
N PHE A 77 0.87 0.39 -3.20
CA PHE A 77 0.61 -0.21 -4.52
C PHE A 77 -0.55 -1.17 -4.41
N TYR A 78 -1.50 -1.08 -5.35
CA TYR A 78 -2.71 -1.91 -5.30
C TYR A 78 -3.27 -2.17 -6.70
N GLN A 79 -4.22 -3.12 -6.77
CA GLN A 79 -4.98 -3.41 -7.97
C GLN A 79 -6.47 -3.33 -7.65
N ALA A 80 -7.25 -2.72 -8.56
CA ALA A 80 -8.71 -2.69 -8.46
C ALA A 80 -9.26 -3.77 -9.40
N ILE A 81 -9.75 -4.87 -8.86
CA ILE A 81 -10.20 -6.02 -9.63
C ILE A 81 -11.72 -5.94 -9.79
N LYS A 82 -12.17 -5.42 -10.94
CA LYS A 82 -13.59 -5.15 -11.18
C LYS A 82 -14.47 -6.40 -11.10
N THR A 83 -14.01 -7.50 -11.65
CA THR A 83 -14.78 -8.74 -11.69
C THR A 83 -15.10 -9.27 -10.30
N LEU A 84 -14.26 -8.98 -9.33
CA LEU A 84 -14.42 -9.40 -7.94
C LEU A 84 -14.90 -8.29 -7.03
N ARG A 85 -15.01 -7.06 -7.53
CA ARG A 85 -15.28 -5.88 -6.71
C ARG A 85 -14.36 -5.81 -5.50
N THR A 86 -13.08 -6.12 -5.73
CA THR A 86 -12.08 -6.23 -4.68
C THR A 86 -10.87 -5.37 -5.02
N VAL A 87 -10.39 -4.63 -4.02
CA VAL A 87 -9.12 -3.93 -4.09
C VAL A 87 -8.09 -4.80 -3.39
N LYS A 88 -7.05 -5.19 -4.10
CA LYS A 88 -5.96 -5.98 -3.53
C LYS A 88 -4.78 -5.05 -3.24
N ILE A 89 -4.49 -4.84 -1.97
CA ILE A 89 -3.34 -4.03 -1.55
C ILE A 89 -2.09 -4.91 -1.64
N LEU A 90 -1.15 -4.53 -2.51
CA LEU A 90 0.02 -5.35 -2.83
C LEU A 90 1.21 -5.07 -1.94
N ARG A 91 1.58 -3.80 -1.79
CA ARG A 91 2.77 -3.37 -1.06
C ARG A 91 2.58 -2.00 -0.45
N VAL A 92 3.34 -1.72 0.61
CA VAL A 92 3.56 -0.36 1.11
C VAL A 92 5.08 -0.20 1.29
N ILE A 93 5.66 0.79 0.62
CA ILE A 93 7.11 0.92 0.50
C ILE A 93 7.53 2.35 0.79
N TYR A 94 8.64 2.52 1.53
CA TYR A 94 9.22 3.84 1.76
C TYR A 94 9.59 4.49 0.43
N SER A 95 9.16 5.74 0.23
CA SER A 95 9.30 6.45 -1.04
C SER A 95 10.76 6.73 -1.43
N GLY A 96 11.68 6.72 -0.47
CA GLY A 96 13.12 6.89 -0.75
C GLY A 96 13.83 5.64 -1.23
N ARG A 97 13.14 4.49 -1.25
CA ARG A 97 13.69 3.22 -1.69
C ARG A 97 13.67 3.13 -3.22
N ASP A 98 14.62 2.37 -3.79
CA ASP A 98 14.61 2.10 -5.23
C ASP A 98 13.47 1.15 -5.58
N ILE A 99 12.34 1.72 -5.97
CA ILE A 99 11.14 0.97 -6.27
C ILE A 99 11.30 0.17 -7.57
N GLY A 100 12.09 0.67 -8.51
CA GLY A 100 12.31 -0.01 -9.78
C GLY A 100 12.95 -1.39 -9.65
N SER A 101 13.67 -1.65 -8.55
CA SER A 101 14.31 -2.94 -8.30
C SER A 101 13.42 -3.91 -7.50
N LEU A 102 12.22 -3.50 -7.09
CA LEU A 102 11.33 -4.29 -6.25
C LEU A 102 10.32 -5.07 -7.08
N THR A 103 9.95 -6.25 -6.55
CA THR A 103 8.85 -7.05 -7.09
C THR A 103 7.56 -6.59 -6.41
N ILE A 104 6.62 -6.12 -7.20
CA ILE A 104 5.32 -5.63 -6.71
C ILE A 104 4.18 -6.61 -7.01
#